data_cfeff1307f492d9da0a76c60566de3bd
#
_entry.id   cfeff1307f492d9da0a76c60566de3bd
#
_cell.length_a   1.000
_cell.length_b   1.000
_cell.length_c   1.000
_cell.angle_alpha   90.00
_cell.angle_beta   90.00
_cell.angle_gamma   90.00
#
_symmetry.space_group_name_H-M   'P 1'
#
loop_
_entity.id
_entity.type
_entity.pdbx_description
1 polymer ?
#
loop_
_entity_poly.entity_id
_entity_poly.type
_entity_poly.pdbx_seq_one_letter_code
_entity_poly.pdbx_strand_id
1 'polypeptide(L)'
;SSKLHFSDIDFGESETQRIYGAHINYGIKRVEWLESNIGLLDLRVFPPLRLGGASLISALSLLENTRALVIDLRHNGGGHGEAVSLIASFLVDDIRPLSGVYSRPLDLLTSNQTYPYTLGKPYGKDKPVYVLISRETFSAAEALAYDLQALGRVTVVGETSGGGANPFEYKRIHPQFVLWSVTEK
;
A
#
# COMPACT_ATOMS: atom_id res chain seq x y z
N SER A 1 -27.39 -11.34 -6.27
CA SER A 1 -26.00 -11.43 -5.81
C SER A 1 -25.52 -10.03 -5.52
N SER A 2 -25.54 -9.64 -4.26
CA SER A 2 -25.01 -8.37 -3.78
C SER A 2 -23.49 -8.39 -3.94
N LYS A 3 -22.95 -7.55 -4.80
CA LYS A 3 -21.51 -7.27 -4.82
C LYS A 3 -21.20 -6.55 -3.51
N LEU A 4 -20.46 -7.21 -2.61
CA LEU A 4 -19.84 -6.55 -1.46
C LEU A 4 -18.83 -5.53 -2.02
N HIS A 5 -19.10 -4.25 -1.78
CA HIS A 5 -18.12 -3.21 -2.04
C HIS A 5 -17.10 -3.19 -0.89
N PHE A 6 -15.83 -2.89 -1.22
CA PHE A 6 -14.74 -2.80 -0.24
C PHE A 6 -15.05 -1.79 0.89
N SER A 7 -15.90 -0.79 0.60
CA SER A 7 -16.44 0.19 1.55
C SER A 7 -17.39 -0.37 2.61
N ASP A 8 -17.91 -1.60 2.43
CA ASP A 8 -18.87 -2.21 3.35
C ASP A 8 -18.17 -3.06 4.43
N ILE A 9 -16.83 -3.13 4.37
CA ILE A 9 -16.03 -3.91 5.29
C ILE A 9 -15.65 -3.01 6.47
N ASP A 10 -16.33 -3.20 7.59
CA ASP A 10 -15.90 -2.67 8.89
C ASP A 10 -14.53 -3.30 9.22
N PHE A 11 -13.47 -2.48 9.29
CA PHE A 11 -12.10 -2.92 9.55
C PHE A 11 -11.84 -3.32 11.02
N GLY A 12 -12.88 -3.54 11.81
CA GLY A 12 -12.83 -4.32 13.04
C GLY A 12 -12.50 -5.80 12.78
N GLU A 13 -12.10 -6.54 13.78
CA GLU A 13 -11.58 -7.92 13.72
C GLU A 13 -12.59 -9.00 13.25
N SER A 14 -13.41 -8.74 12.25
CA SER A 14 -14.44 -9.67 11.84
C SER A 14 -13.87 -10.87 11.06
N GLU A 15 -14.42 -12.05 11.33
CA GLU A 15 -14.16 -13.28 10.56
C GLU A 15 -14.36 -13.06 9.05
N THR A 16 -15.29 -12.18 8.69
CA THR A 16 -15.58 -11.77 7.31
C THR A 16 -14.36 -11.15 6.62
N GLN A 17 -13.55 -10.35 7.32
CA GLN A 17 -12.34 -9.74 6.75
C GLN A 17 -11.24 -10.76 6.50
N ARG A 18 -11.06 -11.72 7.41
CA ARG A 18 -10.11 -12.80 7.23
C ARG A 18 -10.47 -13.63 6.00
N ILE A 19 -11.75 -14.01 5.89
CA ILE A 19 -12.24 -14.83 4.77
C ILE A 19 -12.11 -14.07 3.46
N TYR A 20 -12.55 -12.82 3.40
CA TYR A 20 -12.45 -12.00 2.20
C TYR A 20 -10.99 -11.70 1.84
N GLY A 21 -10.18 -11.32 2.81
CA GLY A 21 -8.75 -11.07 2.60
C GLY A 21 -8.03 -12.29 2.02
N ALA A 22 -8.28 -13.48 2.58
CA ALA A 22 -7.73 -14.73 2.06
C ALA A 22 -8.22 -15.03 0.63
N HIS A 23 -9.50 -14.77 0.33
CA HIS A 23 -10.08 -15.00 -1.00
C HIS A 23 -9.41 -14.15 -2.09
N ILE A 24 -9.02 -12.92 -1.79
CA ILE A 24 -8.29 -12.02 -2.71
C ILE A 24 -6.77 -12.10 -2.54
N ASN A 25 -6.28 -13.09 -1.80
CA ASN A 25 -4.86 -13.23 -1.45
C ASN A 25 -4.27 -11.93 -0.87
N TYR A 26 -5.02 -11.28 0.02
CA TYR A 26 -4.62 -10.03 0.68
C TYR A 26 -4.17 -8.92 -0.28
N GLY A 27 -4.76 -8.90 -1.48
CA GLY A 27 -4.48 -7.90 -2.51
C GLY A 27 -3.31 -8.23 -3.44
N ILE A 28 -2.58 -9.31 -3.20
CA ILE A 28 -1.50 -9.75 -4.07
C ILE A 28 -2.10 -10.47 -5.27
N LYS A 29 -2.17 -9.79 -6.38
CA LYS A 29 -2.77 -10.33 -7.62
C LYS A 29 -1.79 -11.19 -8.40
N ARG A 30 -0.51 -10.77 -8.44
CA ARG A 30 0.54 -11.46 -9.21
C ARG A 30 1.92 -11.16 -8.65
N VAL A 31 2.72 -12.21 -8.54
CA VAL A 31 4.16 -12.15 -8.30
C VAL A 31 4.81 -12.94 -9.44
N GLU A 32 5.68 -12.30 -10.19
CA GLU A 32 6.22 -12.91 -11.41
C GLU A 32 7.67 -12.49 -11.66
N TRP A 33 8.44 -13.40 -12.21
CA TRP A 33 9.73 -13.10 -12.83
C TRP A 33 9.55 -12.98 -14.32
N LEU A 34 9.67 -11.75 -14.81
CA LEU A 34 9.65 -11.44 -16.21
C LEU A 34 11.00 -11.79 -16.86
N GLU A 35 11.04 -11.73 -18.19
CA GLU A 35 12.29 -11.88 -18.94
C GLU A 35 13.36 -10.92 -18.41
N SER A 36 14.61 -11.29 -18.62
CA SER A 36 15.78 -10.53 -18.14
C SER A 36 15.84 -10.35 -16.62
N ASN A 37 15.24 -11.27 -15.84
CA ASN A 37 15.26 -11.28 -14.39
C ASN A 37 14.67 -10.00 -13.76
N ILE A 38 13.55 -9.52 -14.28
CA ILE A 38 12.79 -8.40 -13.72
C ILE A 38 11.66 -8.96 -12.88
N GLY A 39 11.56 -8.51 -11.62
CA GLY A 39 10.45 -8.85 -10.74
C GLY A 39 9.22 -8.00 -11.02
N LEU A 40 8.04 -8.60 -10.94
CA LEU A 40 6.76 -7.90 -10.97
C LEU A 40 5.94 -8.26 -9.73
N LEU A 41 5.50 -7.23 -9.00
CA LEU A 41 4.50 -7.31 -7.94
C LEU A 41 3.26 -6.52 -8.38
N ASP A 42 2.17 -7.20 -8.72
CA ASP A 42 0.86 -6.57 -8.94
C ASP A 42 0.08 -6.60 -7.62
N LEU A 43 -0.03 -5.46 -6.97
CA LEU A 43 -0.68 -5.28 -5.67
C LEU A 43 -1.93 -4.42 -5.82
N ARG A 44 -3.09 -4.94 -5.41
CA ARG A 44 -4.40 -4.32 -5.60
C ARG A 44 -4.95 -3.62 -4.37
N VAL A 45 -4.43 -3.96 -3.18
CA VAL A 45 -4.77 -3.33 -1.90
C VAL A 45 -3.62 -3.50 -0.93
N PHE A 46 -3.45 -2.54 -0.02
CA PHE A 46 -2.51 -2.65 1.09
C PHE A 46 -3.21 -3.32 2.28
N PRO A 47 -2.89 -4.58 2.59
CA PRO A 47 -3.57 -5.31 3.64
C PRO A 47 -3.17 -4.83 5.03
N PRO A 48 -4.03 -5.03 6.06
CA PRO A 48 -3.59 -4.95 7.46
C PRO A 48 -2.47 -5.97 7.70
N LEU A 49 -1.35 -5.56 8.28
CA LEU A 49 -0.18 -6.45 8.45
C LEU A 49 -0.47 -7.68 9.29
N ARG A 50 -1.35 -7.56 10.28
CA ARG A 50 -1.79 -8.70 11.11
C ARG A 50 -2.47 -9.83 10.32
N LEU A 51 -3.07 -9.52 9.17
CA LEU A 51 -3.77 -10.48 8.30
C LEU A 51 -2.95 -10.87 7.08
N GLY A 52 -2.43 -9.89 6.34
CA GLY A 52 -1.78 -10.09 5.06
C GLY A 52 -0.27 -9.85 5.07
N GLY A 53 0.32 -9.48 6.21
CA GLY A 53 1.74 -9.14 6.30
C GLY A 53 2.65 -10.30 5.91
N ALA A 54 2.36 -11.52 6.37
CA ALA A 54 3.15 -12.70 6.01
C ALA A 54 3.11 -12.98 4.49
N SER A 55 1.94 -12.82 3.86
CA SER A 55 1.80 -12.98 2.41
C SER A 55 2.57 -11.92 1.65
N LEU A 56 2.54 -10.67 2.12
CA LEU A 56 3.26 -9.57 1.51
C LEU A 56 4.77 -9.75 1.62
N ILE A 57 5.28 -10.16 2.80
CA ILE A 57 6.69 -10.48 3.01
C ILE A 57 7.14 -11.62 2.08
N SER A 58 6.33 -12.67 1.97
CA SER A 58 6.63 -13.80 1.08
C SER A 58 6.71 -13.36 -0.40
N ALA A 59 5.79 -12.51 -0.84
CA ALA A 59 5.79 -11.97 -2.19
C ALA A 59 7.05 -11.13 -2.48
N LEU A 60 7.46 -10.28 -1.54
CA LEU A 60 8.67 -9.47 -1.65
C LEU A 60 9.93 -10.33 -1.64
N SER A 61 9.97 -11.36 -0.76
CA SER A 61 11.10 -12.29 -0.67
C SER A 61 11.31 -13.11 -1.95
N LEU A 62 10.22 -13.50 -2.61
CA LEU A 62 10.32 -14.18 -3.92
C LEU A 62 11.02 -13.32 -4.98
N LEU A 63 10.96 -12.00 -4.86
CA LEU A 63 11.52 -11.05 -5.82
C LEU A 63 12.90 -10.52 -5.41
N GLU A 64 13.42 -10.87 -4.24
CA GLU A 64 14.65 -10.30 -3.68
C GLU A 64 15.89 -10.45 -4.58
N ASN A 65 15.95 -11.50 -5.39
CA ASN A 65 17.07 -11.81 -6.27
C ASN A 65 16.89 -11.29 -7.69
N THR A 66 15.81 -10.57 -7.99
CA THR A 66 15.63 -9.93 -9.29
C THR A 66 16.59 -8.72 -9.46
N ARG A 67 16.95 -8.40 -10.70
CA ARG A 67 17.85 -7.27 -11.00
C ARG A 67 17.15 -5.92 -11.02
N ALA A 68 15.84 -5.91 -11.25
CA ALA A 68 14.97 -4.76 -11.21
C ALA A 68 13.58 -5.19 -10.72
N LEU A 69 12.80 -4.27 -10.16
CA LEU A 69 11.47 -4.53 -9.65
C LEU A 69 10.46 -3.56 -10.26
N VAL A 70 9.33 -4.08 -10.66
CA VAL A 70 8.14 -3.32 -11.03
C VAL A 70 7.07 -3.57 -9.98
N ILE A 71 6.58 -2.53 -9.35
CA ILE A 71 5.43 -2.56 -8.45
C ILE A 71 4.24 -1.94 -9.19
N ASP A 72 3.27 -2.77 -9.55
CA ASP A 72 2.10 -2.33 -10.31
C ASP A 72 0.97 -1.95 -9.34
N LEU A 73 0.72 -0.65 -9.22
CA LEU A 73 -0.34 -0.05 -8.41
C LEU A 73 -1.45 0.57 -9.27
N ARG A 74 -1.47 0.32 -10.57
CA ARG A 74 -2.45 0.93 -11.49
C ARG A 74 -3.90 0.67 -11.14
N HIS A 75 -4.18 -0.40 -10.41
CA HIS A 75 -5.52 -0.74 -9.93
C HIS A 75 -5.55 -0.89 -8.40
N ASN A 76 -4.74 -0.14 -7.69
CA ASN A 76 -4.65 -0.19 -6.23
C ASN A 76 -5.41 0.99 -5.62
N GLY A 77 -6.51 0.70 -4.94
CA GLY A 77 -7.34 1.69 -4.26
C GLY A 77 -6.84 2.13 -2.88
N GLY A 78 -5.65 1.69 -2.47
CA GLY A 78 -5.08 2.05 -1.16
C GLY A 78 -5.20 0.93 -0.12
N GLY A 79 -5.43 1.31 1.13
CA GLY A 79 -5.52 0.39 2.28
C GLY A 79 -4.73 0.87 3.49
N HIS A 80 -4.01 -0.01 4.15
CA HIS A 80 -3.35 0.26 5.42
C HIS A 80 -1.94 0.84 5.27
N GLY A 81 -1.68 1.99 5.93
CA GLY A 81 -0.39 2.69 5.89
C GLY A 81 0.78 1.88 6.44
N GLU A 82 0.55 0.98 7.39
CA GLU A 82 1.57 0.08 7.91
C GLU A 82 2.16 -0.85 6.83
N ALA A 83 1.37 -1.25 5.83
CA ALA A 83 1.86 -2.01 4.70
C ALA A 83 2.69 -1.14 3.72
N VAL A 84 2.39 0.16 3.64
CA VAL A 84 3.26 1.14 2.94
C VAL A 84 4.64 1.16 3.58
N SER A 85 4.69 1.32 4.92
CA SER A 85 5.95 1.31 5.68
C SER A 85 6.72 0.00 5.48
N LEU A 86 6.04 -1.15 5.46
CA LEU A 86 6.69 -2.45 5.23
C LEU A 86 7.33 -2.55 3.84
N ILE A 87 6.60 -2.18 2.78
CA ILE A 87 7.13 -2.23 1.42
C ILE A 87 8.30 -1.25 1.26
N ALA A 88 8.15 -0.03 1.79
CA ALA A 88 9.22 0.95 1.76
C ALA A 88 10.48 0.43 2.49
N SER A 89 10.31 -0.24 3.64
CA SER A 89 11.42 -0.83 4.40
C SER A 89 12.18 -1.91 3.63
N PHE A 90 11.48 -2.65 2.78
CA PHE A 90 12.13 -3.66 1.93
C PHE A 90 13.00 -3.04 0.83
N LEU A 91 12.72 -1.79 0.46
CA LEU A 91 13.37 -1.11 -0.66
C LEU A 91 14.52 -0.17 -0.25
N VAL A 92 14.67 0.12 1.03
CA VAL A 92 15.72 1.00 1.57
C VAL A 92 16.59 0.26 2.57
N ASP A 93 17.80 0.75 2.84
CA ASP A 93 18.73 0.10 3.76
C ASP A 93 18.70 0.71 5.17
N ASP A 94 18.12 1.90 5.32
CA ASP A 94 18.08 2.66 6.57
C ASP A 94 16.65 3.02 6.98
N ILE A 95 16.48 3.43 8.24
CA ILE A 95 15.23 4.06 8.67
C ILE A 95 15.07 5.40 7.94
N ARG A 96 13.98 5.53 7.21
CA ARG A 96 13.62 6.74 6.45
C ARG A 96 12.29 7.30 6.93
N PRO A 97 12.17 8.62 7.08
CA PRO A 97 10.88 9.24 7.29
C PRO A 97 10.01 9.07 6.04
N LEU A 98 8.74 8.84 6.26
CA LEU A 98 7.69 8.79 5.25
C LEU A 98 6.68 9.90 5.55
N SER A 99 5.70 10.07 4.68
CA SER A 99 4.62 11.04 4.88
C SER A 99 3.92 10.83 6.21
N GLY A 100 3.65 11.93 6.90
CA GLY A 100 2.86 11.95 8.12
C GLY A 100 1.41 12.30 7.86
N VAL A 101 0.59 12.16 8.88
CA VAL A 101 -0.81 12.56 8.89
C VAL A 101 -1.03 13.60 9.99
N TYR A 102 -1.54 14.77 9.61
CA TYR A 102 -1.91 15.81 10.56
C TYR A 102 -3.40 15.76 10.87
N SER A 103 -3.73 15.47 12.12
CA SER A 103 -5.08 15.50 12.65
C SER A 103 -5.40 16.89 13.20
N ARG A 104 -6.27 17.65 12.52
CA ARG A 104 -6.72 18.97 12.98
C ARG A 104 -7.46 18.91 14.32
N PRO A 105 -8.38 17.96 14.55
CA PRO A 105 -9.11 17.88 15.82
C PRO A 105 -8.21 17.65 17.03
N LEU A 106 -7.08 16.96 16.83
CA LEU A 106 -6.14 16.60 17.90
C LEU A 106 -4.91 17.53 17.94
N ASP A 107 -4.77 18.41 16.94
CA ASP A 107 -3.55 19.23 16.71
C ASP A 107 -2.28 18.34 16.78
N LEU A 108 -2.32 17.19 16.13
CA LEU A 108 -1.29 16.17 16.22
C LEU A 108 -0.79 15.78 14.84
N LEU A 109 0.52 15.81 14.65
CA LEU A 109 1.20 15.22 13.50
C LEU A 109 1.70 13.81 13.86
N THR A 110 1.16 12.81 13.21
CA THR A 110 1.66 11.42 13.28
C THR A 110 2.63 11.21 12.13
N SER A 111 3.90 10.96 12.45
CA SER A 111 4.93 10.69 11.46
C SER A 111 5.05 9.19 11.20
N ASN A 112 5.09 8.81 9.93
CA ASN A 112 5.40 7.45 9.51
C ASN A 112 6.89 7.33 9.19
N GLN A 113 7.41 6.13 9.28
CA GLN A 113 8.78 5.81 8.91
C GLN A 113 8.88 4.36 8.45
N THR A 114 9.97 4.03 7.78
CA THR A 114 10.32 2.64 7.51
C THR A 114 10.68 1.92 8.80
N TYR A 115 10.52 0.60 8.80
CA TYR A 115 10.89 -0.23 9.95
C TYR A 115 12.41 -0.42 10.04
N PRO A 116 12.97 -0.60 11.24
CA PRO A 116 14.41 -0.73 11.44
C PRO A 116 15.01 -2.01 10.83
N TYR A 117 14.17 -3.00 10.54
CA TYR A 117 14.54 -4.23 9.83
C TYR A 117 13.30 -4.85 9.20
N THR A 118 13.51 -5.67 8.18
CA THR A 118 12.49 -6.49 7.52
C THR A 118 12.76 -7.97 7.77
N LEU A 119 11.70 -8.78 7.75
CA LEU A 119 11.87 -10.22 7.71
C LEU A 119 12.34 -10.60 6.29
N GLY A 120 13.54 -11.17 6.21
CA GLY A 120 14.19 -11.50 4.95
C GLY A 120 15.26 -10.49 4.55
N LYS A 121 15.84 -10.71 3.37
CA LYS A 121 16.87 -9.83 2.82
C LYS A 121 16.23 -8.62 2.15
N PRO A 122 16.62 -7.40 2.50
CA PRO A 122 16.16 -6.21 1.78
C PRO A 122 16.48 -6.29 0.29
N TYR A 123 15.63 -5.68 -0.52
CA TYR A 123 15.87 -5.57 -1.97
C TYR A 123 17.12 -4.75 -2.29
N GLY A 124 17.44 -3.84 -1.39
CA GLY A 124 18.61 -2.97 -1.47
C GLY A 124 18.36 -1.70 -2.27
N LYS A 125 19.20 -0.70 -2.02
CA LYS A 125 19.05 0.66 -2.58
C LYS A 125 19.51 0.78 -4.04
N ASP A 126 20.37 -0.11 -4.51
CA ASP A 126 21.07 0.06 -5.79
C ASP A 126 20.33 -0.53 -6.99
N LYS A 127 19.38 -1.43 -6.74
CA LYS A 127 18.59 -2.03 -7.81
C LYS A 127 17.48 -1.09 -8.29
N PRO A 128 17.26 -0.95 -9.62
CA PRO A 128 16.16 -0.14 -10.12
C PRO A 128 14.80 -0.63 -9.66
N VAL A 129 13.95 0.29 -9.25
CA VAL A 129 12.54 0.02 -8.90
C VAL A 129 11.64 1.01 -9.63
N TYR A 130 10.61 0.50 -10.26
CA TYR A 130 9.59 1.25 -10.97
C TYR A 130 8.24 1.04 -10.31
N VAL A 131 7.49 2.11 -10.09
CA VAL A 131 6.13 2.07 -9.58
C VAL A 131 5.18 2.52 -10.69
N LEU A 132 4.28 1.62 -11.09
CA LEU A 132 3.29 1.94 -12.11
C LEU A 132 2.02 2.47 -11.44
N ILE A 133 1.54 3.62 -11.87
CA ILE A 133 0.32 4.28 -11.36
C ILE A 133 -0.66 4.61 -12.49
N SER A 134 -1.93 4.75 -12.12
CA SER A 134 -2.99 5.23 -13.00
C SER A 134 -3.97 6.11 -12.23
N ARG A 135 -5.03 6.56 -12.87
CA ARG A 135 -6.12 7.32 -12.22
C ARG A 135 -6.85 6.53 -11.12
N GLU A 136 -6.74 5.20 -11.12
CA GLU A 136 -7.32 4.33 -10.08
C GLU A 136 -6.38 4.14 -8.88
N THR A 137 -5.09 4.56 -8.99
CA THR A 137 -4.16 4.55 -7.87
C THR A 137 -4.62 5.57 -6.84
N PHE A 138 -4.88 5.12 -5.59
CA PHE A 138 -5.54 5.97 -4.61
C PHE A 138 -5.02 5.75 -3.18
N SER A 139 -5.13 6.78 -2.31
CA SER A 139 -4.86 6.71 -0.87
C SER A 139 -3.46 6.15 -0.55
N ALA A 140 -3.34 5.07 0.21
CA ALA A 140 -2.06 4.47 0.60
C ALA A 140 -1.15 4.11 -0.61
N ALA A 141 -1.73 3.83 -1.79
CA ALA A 141 -0.95 3.59 -3.00
C ALA A 141 -0.29 4.86 -3.53
N GLU A 142 -0.96 6.00 -3.39
CA GLU A 142 -0.38 7.30 -3.71
C GLU A 142 0.72 7.66 -2.72
N ALA A 143 0.49 7.40 -1.42
CA ALA A 143 1.49 7.64 -0.38
C ALA A 143 2.78 6.83 -0.65
N LEU A 144 2.68 5.54 -0.98
CA LEU A 144 3.86 4.74 -1.33
C LEU A 144 4.61 5.32 -2.53
N ALA A 145 3.91 5.65 -3.62
CA ALA A 145 4.52 6.19 -4.82
C ALA A 145 5.20 7.54 -4.53
N TYR A 146 4.52 8.42 -3.80
CA TYR A 146 5.05 9.73 -3.42
C TYR A 146 6.27 9.63 -2.50
N ASP A 147 6.18 8.85 -1.43
CA ASP A 147 7.25 8.72 -0.45
C ASP A 147 8.51 8.15 -1.09
N LEU A 148 8.39 7.06 -1.85
CA LEU A 148 9.54 6.45 -2.52
C LEU A 148 10.13 7.32 -3.62
N GLN A 149 9.30 8.10 -4.31
CA GLN A 149 9.77 9.09 -5.30
C GLN A 149 10.50 10.24 -4.61
N ALA A 150 9.97 10.78 -3.51
CA ALA A 150 10.60 11.84 -2.74
C ALA A 150 11.95 11.40 -2.13
N LEU A 151 12.08 10.14 -1.75
CA LEU A 151 13.34 9.53 -1.31
C LEU A 151 14.32 9.26 -2.45
N GLY A 152 13.94 9.51 -3.70
CA GLY A 152 14.76 9.18 -4.88
C GLY A 152 14.93 7.68 -5.09
N ARG A 153 14.08 6.85 -4.48
CA ARG A 153 14.24 5.39 -4.48
C ARG A 153 13.63 4.70 -5.69
N VAL A 154 12.60 5.30 -6.28
CA VAL A 154 11.86 4.71 -7.40
C VAL A 154 11.68 5.69 -8.55
N THR A 155 11.43 5.14 -9.74
CA THR A 155 10.89 5.88 -10.87
C THR A 155 9.39 5.60 -10.95
N VAL A 156 8.57 6.64 -10.81
CA VAL A 156 7.12 6.53 -10.98
C VAL A 156 6.77 6.68 -12.45
N VAL A 157 5.96 5.78 -12.97
CA VAL A 157 5.57 5.72 -14.39
C VAL A 157 4.05 5.56 -14.50
N GLY A 158 3.43 6.34 -15.37
CA GLY A 158 1.99 6.22 -15.64
C GLY A 158 1.26 7.55 -15.70
N GLU A 159 -0.01 7.53 -15.29
CA GLU A 159 -0.90 8.68 -15.30
C GLU A 159 -0.89 9.39 -13.94
N THR A 160 -1.52 10.56 -13.87
CA THR A 160 -1.85 11.21 -12.58
C THR A 160 -2.77 10.30 -11.77
N SER A 161 -2.46 10.12 -10.49
CA SER A 161 -3.24 9.32 -9.55
C SER A 161 -4.59 9.96 -9.18
N GLY A 162 -5.41 9.26 -8.41
CA GLY A 162 -6.77 9.68 -8.06
C GLY A 162 -6.87 10.91 -7.15
N GLY A 163 -5.80 11.28 -6.41
CA GLY A 163 -5.74 12.49 -5.61
C GLY A 163 -6.42 12.38 -4.25
N GLY A 164 -6.39 11.20 -3.62
CA GLY A 164 -7.07 10.94 -2.35
C GLY A 164 -6.17 10.41 -1.23
N ALA A 165 -4.94 10.90 -1.15
CA ALA A 165 -3.98 10.45 -0.13
C ALA A 165 -4.25 10.99 1.30
N ASN A 166 -5.42 11.56 1.55
CA ASN A 166 -5.80 12.06 2.87
C ASN A 166 -6.71 11.06 3.59
N PRO A 167 -6.51 10.81 4.89
CA PRO A 167 -7.42 10.03 5.71
C PRO A 167 -8.82 10.64 5.73
N PHE A 168 -9.82 9.79 5.82
CA PHE A 168 -11.22 10.20 5.88
C PHE A 168 -11.99 9.34 6.87
N GLU A 169 -13.07 9.89 7.40
CA GLU A 169 -14.02 9.21 8.25
C GLU A 169 -15.34 8.96 7.53
N TYR A 170 -15.97 7.85 7.89
CA TYR A 170 -17.33 7.53 7.46
C TYR A 170 -18.32 7.96 8.53
N LYS A 171 -19.28 8.78 8.17
CA LYS A 171 -20.41 9.12 9.03
C LYS A 171 -21.72 8.67 8.38
N ARG A 172 -22.36 7.69 8.98
CA ARG A 172 -23.71 7.31 8.55
C ARG A 172 -24.68 8.44 8.90
N ILE A 173 -25.25 9.09 7.90
CA ILE A 173 -26.19 10.21 8.02
C ILE A 173 -27.65 9.75 7.79
N HIS A 174 -27.83 8.59 7.19
CA HIS A 174 -29.12 7.98 6.90
C HIS A 174 -28.92 6.43 6.76
N PRO A 175 -29.96 5.58 6.96
CA PRO A 175 -29.82 4.15 6.75
C PRO A 175 -29.25 3.74 5.38
N GLN A 176 -29.49 4.56 4.33
CA GLN A 176 -29.05 4.33 2.96
C GLN A 176 -27.89 5.22 2.52
N PHE A 177 -27.43 6.18 3.36
CA PHE A 177 -26.39 7.14 2.98
C PHE A 177 -25.27 7.21 4.02
N VAL A 178 -24.04 7.21 3.51
CA VAL A 178 -22.81 7.42 4.27
C VAL A 178 -22.13 8.66 3.71
N LEU A 179 -21.76 9.58 4.59
CA LEU A 179 -20.92 10.74 4.24
C LEU A 179 -19.46 10.36 4.45
N TRP A 180 -18.64 10.70 3.48
CA TRP A 180 -17.19 10.63 3.58
C TRP A 180 -16.66 12.04 3.81
N SER A 181 -15.91 12.21 4.85
CA SER A 181 -15.31 13.51 5.20
C SER A 181 -13.83 13.36 5.44
N VAL A 182 -13.04 14.17 4.75
CA VAL A 182 -11.60 14.27 5.04
C VAL A 182 -11.46 15.00 6.38
N THR A 183 -10.93 14.32 7.38
CA THR A 183 -10.73 14.85 8.73
C THR A 183 -9.28 15.20 9.01
N GLU A 184 -8.35 14.69 8.21
CA GLU A 184 -6.91 14.82 8.38
C GLU A 184 -6.22 15.20 7.07
N LYS A 185 -5.02 15.74 7.15
CA LYS A 185 -4.20 16.13 6.00
C LYS A 185 -2.80 15.55 6.09
#